data_a20b8fd0a626f4643f889bbb5a540543
#
_entry.id   a20b8fd0a626f4643f889bbb5a540543
#
_cell.length_a   1.000
_cell.length_b   1.000
_cell.length_c   1.000
_cell.angle_alpha   90.00
_cell.angle_beta   90.00
_cell.angle_gamma   90.00
#
_symmetry.space_group_name_H-M   'P 1'
#
loop_
_entity.id
_entity.type
_entity.pdbx_description
1 polymer ?
#
loop_
_entity_poly.entity_id
_entity_poly.type
_entity_poly.pdbx_seq_one_letter_code
_entity_poly.pdbx_strand_id
1 'polypeptide(L)'
;MSSTNRELVHRWFEEVWNKQSEDAIDEMFAPGGKAYGFPEHDSVLIGPDSFKTIHRTFLGAFPDIHITMHDVICENDRVAVTWVARMTHLGDSLGFAPTFQKVSLEGCSVLVVHDGQIHEGRNYMEMGALVHRLKAAAASPLEATQTLA
;
A
#
# COMPACT_ATOMS: atom_id res chain seq x y z
N MET A 1 10.76 -4.77 -23.66
CA MET A 1 11.27 -4.77 -22.28
C MET A 1 10.50 -3.83 -21.40
N SER A 2 10.47 -2.50 -21.69
CA SER A 2 9.69 -1.55 -20.88
C SER A 2 8.22 -1.90 -20.85
N SER A 3 7.62 -2.37 -21.95
CA SER A 3 6.22 -2.75 -21.98
C SER A 3 5.92 -3.92 -21.06
N THR A 4 6.82 -4.91 -21.00
CA THR A 4 6.67 -6.06 -20.11
C THR A 4 6.76 -5.65 -18.64
N ASN A 5 7.68 -4.77 -18.31
CA ASN A 5 7.81 -4.24 -16.95
C ASN A 5 6.60 -3.39 -16.58
N ARG A 6 6.10 -2.60 -17.53
CA ARG A 6 4.89 -1.80 -17.34
C ARG A 6 3.68 -2.70 -17.04
N GLU A 7 3.53 -3.78 -17.82
CA GLU A 7 2.45 -4.73 -17.61
C GLU A 7 2.53 -5.41 -16.25
N LEU A 8 3.74 -5.79 -15.82
CA LEU A 8 3.93 -6.40 -14.51
C LEU A 8 3.51 -5.44 -13.40
N VAL A 9 3.88 -4.17 -13.50
CA VAL A 9 3.53 -3.18 -12.50
C VAL A 9 2.02 -2.94 -12.47
N HIS A 10 1.35 -2.89 -13.63
CA HIS A 10 -0.10 -2.81 -13.68
C HIS A 10 -0.75 -4.00 -12.98
N ARG A 11 -0.25 -5.21 -13.25
CA ARG A 11 -0.73 -6.43 -12.59
C ARG A 11 -0.50 -6.38 -11.10
N TRP A 12 0.65 -5.86 -10.65
CA TRP A 12 0.97 -5.76 -9.22
C TRP A 12 -0.11 -4.96 -8.49
N PHE A 13 -0.39 -3.74 -8.94
CA PHE A 13 -1.37 -2.90 -8.27
C PHE A 13 -2.78 -3.48 -8.35
N GLU A 14 -3.15 -4.03 -9.51
CA GLU A 14 -4.49 -4.59 -9.69
C GLU A 14 -4.68 -5.89 -8.91
N GLU A 15 -3.75 -6.83 -9.02
CA GLU A 15 -3.93 -8.15 -8.42
C GLU A 15 -3.61 -8.18 -6.94
N VAL A 16 -2.53 -7.54 -6.52
CA VAL A 16 -2.11 -7.55 -5.12
C VAL A 16 -3.02 -6.69 -4.26
N TRP A 17 -3.29 -5.48 -4.71
CA TRP A 17 -4.04 -4.52 -3.90
C TRP A 17 -5.54 -4.53 -4.20
N ASN A 18 -5.94 -4.38 -5.45
CA ASN A 18 -7.36 -4.27 -5.78
C ASN A 18 -8.09 -5.61 -5.70
N LYS A 19 -7.45 -6.69 -6.13
CA LYS A 19 -8.00 -8.04 -6.02
C LYS A 19 -7.56 -8.79 -4.77
N GLN A 20 -6.66 -8.21 -3.99
CA GLN A 20 -6.23 -8.72 -2.70
C GLN A 20 -5.60 -10.12 -2.75
N SER A 21 -4.85 -10.42 -3.81
CA SER A 21 -4.27 -11.74 -4.05
C SER A 21 -2.89 -11.87 -3.42
N GLU A 22 -2.75 -12.79 -2.45
CA GLU A 22 -1.43 -13.14 -1.90
C GLU A 22 -0.61 -13.96 -2.88
N ASP A 23 -1.27 -14.79 -3.71
CA ASP A 23 -0.57 -15.57 -4.72
C ASP A 23 0.17 -14.68 -5.71
N ALA A 24 -0.39 -13.52 -6.02
CA ALA A 24 0.24 -12.55 -6.89
C ALA A 24 1.54 -12.00 -6.29
N ILE A 25 1.60 -11.88 -4.96
CA ILE A 25 2.82 -11.47 -4.26
C ILE A 25 3.91 -12.53 -4.48
N ASP A 26 3.58 -13.80 -4.31
CA ASP A 26 4.54 -14.89 -4.53
C ASP A 26 5.03 -14.92 -5.99
N GLU A 27 4.14 -14.64 -6.92
CA GLU A 27 4.49 -14.65 -8.34
C GLU A 27 5.40 -13.50 -8.73
N MET A 28 5.09 -12.30 -8.26
CA MET A 28 5.70 -11.07 -8.78
C MET A 28 6.76 -10.45 -7.89
N PHE A 29 6.83 -10.78 -6.60
CA PHE A 29 7.83 -10.24 -5.70
C PHE A 29 8.97 -11.24 -5.53
N ALA A 30 10.20 -10.83 -5.86
CA ALA A 30 11.34 -11.74 -5.83
C ALA A 30 11.61 -12.25 -4.41
N PRO A 31 12.12 -13.50 -4.27
CA PRO A 31 12.40 -14.07 -2.94
C PRO A 31 13.31 -13.21 -2.06
N GLY A 32 14.30 -12.52 -2.65
CA GLY A 32 15.15 -11.58 -1.94
C GLY A 32 14.76 -10.12 -2.16
N GLY A 33 13.56 -9.88 -2.70
CA GLY A 33 13.10 -8.54 -3.00
C GLY A 33 12.97 -7.68 -1.75
N LYS A 34 13.21 -6.37 -1.90
CA LYS A 34 13.16 -5.42 -0.79
C LYS A 34 12.13 -4.35 -1.04
N ALA A 35 11.27 -4.11 -0.06
CA ALA A 35 10.31 -3.01 -0.09
C ALA A 35 10.67 -2.02 1.01
N TYR A 36 10.89 -0.77 0.62
CA TYR A 36 11.26 0.31 1.53
C TYR A 36 10.11 1.30 1.70
N GLY A 37 10.11 1.97 2.85
CA GLY A 37 9.17 3.05 3.11
C GLY A 37 7.78 2.60 3.53
N PHE A 38 7.66 1.38 4.07
CA PHE A 38 6.39 0.75 4.31
C PHE A 38 6.53 -0.26 5.45
N PRO A 39 5.88 -0.07 6.59
CA PRO A 39 4.89 0.97 6.89
C PRO A 39 5.48 2.34 7.23
N GLU A 40 6.77 2.44 7.49
CA GLU A 40 7.44 3.68 7.86
C GLU A 40 8.59 3.98 6.89
N HIS A 41 9.07 5.22 6.87
CA HIS A 41 10.10 5.67 5.94
C HIS A 41 11.38 4.85 5.95
N ASP A 42 11.82 4.43 7.12
CA ASP A 42 13.06 3.68 7.29
C ASP A 42 12.87 2.18 7.38
N SER A 43 11.62 1.71 7.22
CA SER A 43 11.33 0.28 7.23
C SER A 43 11.78 -0.39 5.96
N VAL A 44 12.20 -1.65 6.08
CA VAL A 44 12.47 -2.51 4.93
C VAL A 44 11.86 -3.87 5.17
N LEU A 45 11.13 -4.35 4.16
CA LEU A 45 10.56 -5.70 4.15
C LEU A 45 11.35 -6.52 3.14
N ILE A 46 11.77 -7.71 3.53
CA ILE A 46 12.56 -8.58 2.66
C ILE A 46 11.79 -9.86 2.39
N GLY A 47 11.52 -10.11 1.10
CA GLY A 47 10.87 -11.31 0.63
C GLY A 47 9.35 -11.26 0.67
N PRO A 48 8.71 -12.19 -0.04
CA PRO A 48 7.24 -12.23 -0.15
C PRO A 48 6.53 -12.40 1.19
N ASP A 49 7.05 -13.21 2.10
CA ASP A 49 6.36 -13.48 3.37
C ASP A 49 6.29 -12.24 4.25
N SER A 50 7.38 -11.46 4.30
CA SER A 50 7.38 -10.19 5.04
C SER A 50 6.37 -9.21 4.43
N PHE A 51 6.32 -9.13 3.11
CA PHE A 51 5.37 -8.27 2.43
C PHE A 51 3.92 -8.71 2.71
N LYS A 52 3.65 -10.00 2.71
CA LYS A 52 2.30 -10.53 3.01
C LYS A 52 1.81 -10.11 4.39
N THR A 53 2.70 -10.06 5.38
CA THR A 53 2.34 -9.64 6.74
C THR A 53 1.79 -8.23 6.74
N ILE A 54 2.48 -7.30 6.08
CA ILE A 54 2.03 -5.91 5.96
C ILE A 54 0.77 -5.82 5.10
N HIS A 55 0.72 -6.57 4.02
CA HIS A 55 -0.44 -6.63 3.13
C HIS A 55 -1.70 -7.01 3.91
N ARG A 56 -1.63 -8.04 4.74
CA ARG A 56 -2.75 -8.47 5.59
C ARG A 56 -3.16 -7.38 6.58
N THR A 57 -2.19 -6.69 7.16
CA THR A 57 -2.48 -5.59 8.08
C THR A 57 -3.27 -4.49 7.39
N PHE A 58 -2.85 -4.10 6.18
CA PHE A 58 -3.56 -3.08 5.42
C PHE A 58 -4.95 -3.52 4.99
N LEU A 59 -5.09 -4.72 4.49
CA LEU A 59 -6.40 -5.23 4.07
C LEU A 59 -7.34 -5.41 5.27
N GLY A 60 -6.78 -5.77 6.43
CA GLY A 60 -7.57 -5.85 7.65
C GLY A 60 -8.11 -4.50 8.09
N ALA A 61 -7.29 -3.46 8.00
CA ALA A 61 -7.72 -2.10 8.36
C ALA A 61 -8.61 -1.48 7.29
N PHE A 62 -8.33 -1.74 6.02
CA PHE A 62 -8.98 -1.11 4.86
C PHE A 62 -9.43 -2.18 3.87
N PRO A 63 -10.46 -2.97 4.21
CA PRO A 63 -10.87 -4.08 3.35
C PRO A 63 -11.44 -3.65 1.99
N ASP A 64 -11.81 -2.39 1.84
CA ASP A 64 -12.31 -1.83 0.58
C ASP A 64 -11.26 -1.06 -0.21
N ILE A 65 -9.97 -1.21 0.13
CA ILE A 65 -8.92 -0.45 -0.54
C ILE A 65 -8.96 -0.63 -2.06
N HIS A 66 -8.85 0.50 -2.76
CA HIS A 66 -8.74 0.53 -4.22
C HIS A 66 -7.68 1.53 -4.62
N ILE A 67 -6.70 1.08 -5.38
CA ILE A 67 -5.60 1.92 -5.84
C ILE A 67 -5.76 2.22 -7.31
N THR A 68 -5.71 3.50 -7.65
CA THR A 68 -5.72 3.99 -9.03
C THR A 68 -4.34 4.51 -9.36
N MET A 69 -3.74 3.99 -10.44
CA MET A 69 -2.46 4.49 -10.94
C MET A 69 -2.72 5.69 -11.85
N HIS A 70 -1.87 6.72 -11.72
CA HIS A 70 -1.96 7.90 -12.57
C HIS A 70 -0.84 7.92 -13.60
N ASP A 71 0.41 8.01 -13.16
CA ASP A 71 1.56 8.04 -14.05
C ASP A 71 2.34 6.74 -13.91
N VAL A 72 2.72 6.15 -15.03
CA VAL A 72 3.58 4.97 -15.05
C VAL A 72 4.71 5.28 -16.01
N ILE A 73 5.90 5.49 -15.47
CA ILE A 73 7.07 5.91 -16.23
C ILE A 73 8.12 4.82 -16.15
N CYS A 74 8.53 4.31 -17.30
CA CYS A 74 9.49 3.21 -17.38
C CYS A 74 10.78 3.66 -18.04
N GLU A 75 11.90 3.31 -17.43
CA GLU A 75 13.22 3.49 -18.02
C GLU A 75 14.09 2.31 -17.60
N ASN A 76 14.51 1.53 -18.56
CA ASN A 76 15.29 0.31 -18.32
C ASN A 76 14.53 -0.60 -17.33
N ASP A 77 15.16 -0.98 -16.22
CA ASP A 77 14.57 -1.84 -15.20
C ASP A 77 13.72 -1.08 -14.18
N ARG A 78 13.60 0.24 -14.32
CA ARG A 78 12.93 1.06 -13.31
C ARG A 78 11.56 1.50 -13.80
N VAL A 79 10.59 1.41 -12.88
CA VAL A 79 9.24 1.89 -13.14
C VAL A 79 8.83 2.79 -11.98
N ALA A 80 8.50 4.03 -12.29
CA ALA A 80 7.95 4.96 -11.32
C ALA A 80 6.45 5.07 -11.52
N VAL A 81 5.70 4.95 -10.42
CA VAL A 81 4.24 4.97 -10.46
C VAL A 81 3.74 5.98 -9.44
N THR A 82 2.89 6.91 -9.90
CA THR A 82 2.12 7.74 -8.97
C THR A 82 0.73 7.12 -8.83
N TRP A 83 0.21 7.10 -7.62
CA TRP A 83 -1.06 6.42 -7.35
C TRP A 83 -1.83 7.09 -6.23
N VAL A 84 -3.13 6.78 -6.17
CA VAL A 84 -4.01 7.18 -5.07
C VAL A 84 -4.74 5.95 -4.57
N ALA A 85 -4.67 5.71 -3.26
CA ALA A 85 -5.46 4.68 -2.59
C ALA A 85 -6.68 5.32 -1.95
N ARG A 86 -7.86 4.80 -2.24
CA ARG A 86 -9.11 5.19 -1.59
C ARG A 86 -9.60 4.03 -0.78
N MET A 87 -9.98 4.30 0.47
CA MET A 87 -10.26 3.24 1.43
C MET A 87 -11.08 3.76 2.59
N THR A 88 -11.68 2.83 3.34
CA THR A 88 -12.43 3.15 4.56
C THR A 88 -11.81 2.38 5.72
N HIS A 89 -11.59 3.06 6.84
CA HIS A 89 -11.02 2.42 8.04
C HIS A 89 -12.10 1.61 8.74
N LEU A 90 -12.16 0.31 8.43
CA LEU A 90 -13.23 -0.59 8.88
C LEU A 90 -12.74 -1.67 9.84
N GLY A 91 -11.44 -1.88 9.98
CA GLY A 91 -10.89 -2.90 10.85
C GLY A 91 -9.87 -2.36 11.83
N ASP A 92 -9.48 -3.18 12.80
CA ASP A 92 -8.61 -2.78 13.91
C ASP A 92 -7.16 -3.23 13.77
N SER A 93 -6.75 -3.70 12.60
CA SER A 93 -5.42 -4.28 12.43
C SER A 93 -4.27 -3.26 12.51
N LEU A 94 -4.58 -1.97 12.55
CA LEU A 94 -3.56 -0.95 12.83
C LEU A 94 -3.29 -0.78 14.33
N GLY A 95 -3.99 -1.54 15.18
CA GLY A 95 -3.78 -1.52 16.61
C GLY A 95 -4.74 -0.64 17.39
N PHE A 96 -5.77 -0.10 16.75
CA PHE A 96 -6.81 0.70 17.40
C PHE A 96 -8.15 0.48 16.71
N ALA A 97 -9.23 0.91 17.37
CA ALA A 97 -10.59 0.68 16.87
C ALA A 97 -10.84 1.35 15.53
N PRO A 98 -11.66 0.74 14.65
CA PRO A 98 -12.00 1.35 13.38
C PRO A 98 -12.77 2.66 13.59
N THR A 99 -12.48 3.64 12.73
CA THR A 99 -13.09 4.96 12.80
C THR A 99 -14.21 5.15 11.80
N PHE A 100 -14.35 4.23 10.84
CA PHE A 100 -15.31 4.28 9.74
C PHE A 100 -15.13 5.50 8.83
N GLN A 101 -13.98 6.14 8.90
CA GLN A 101 -13.68 7.28 8.05
C GLN A 101 -13.20 6.83 6.67
N LYS A 102 -13.69 7.52 5.64
CA LYS A 102 -13.19 7.37 4.28
C LYS A 102 -11.97 8.25 4.14
N VAL A 103 -10.89 7.67 3.66
CA VAL A 103 -9.61 8.38 3.50
C VAL A 103 -9.01 8.09 2.14
N SER A 104 -8.16 8.99 1.68
CA SER A 104 -7.34 8.74 0.51
C SER A 104 -5.88 8.99 0.85
N LEU A 105 -5.00 8.22 0.22
CA LEU A 105 -3.57 8.29 0.43
C LEU A 105 -2.91 8.36 -0.94
N GLU A 106 -2.19 9.44 -1.19
CA GLU A 106 -1.42 9.57 -2.42
C GLU A 106 -0.01 9.07 -2.19
N GLY A 107 0.57 8.47 -3.21
CA GLY A 107 1.92 7.99 -3.10
C GLY A 107 2.62 7.87 -4.43
N CYS A 108 3.91 7.57 -4.34
CA CYS A 108 4.76 7.28 -5.48
C CYS A 108 5.61 6.08 -5.14
N SER A 109 5.69 5.13 -6.04
CA SER A 109 6.53 3.96 -5.88
C SER A 109 7.53 3.90 -7.01
N VAL A 110 8.80 3.67 -6.67
CA VAL A 110 9.86 3.47 -7.66
C VAL A 110 10.32 2.03 -7.54
N LEU A 111 10.09 1.26 -8.59
CA LEU A 111 10.30 -0.19 -8.59
C LEU A 111 11.46 -0.57 -9.50
N VAL A 112 12.27 -1.52 -9.05
CA VAL A 112 13.26 -2.18 -9.90
C VAL A 112 12.69 -3.53 -10.30
N VAL A 113 12.43 -3.68 -11.60
CA VAL A 113 11.72 -4.84 -12.16
C VAL A 113 12.58 -5.48 -13.23
N HIS A 114 12.92 -6.75 -13.08
CA HIS A 114 13.55 -7.52 -14.14
C HIS A 114 13.25 -9.00 -13.94
N ASP A 115 13.40 -9.76 -15.01
CA ASP A 115 13.12 -11.20 -15.03
C ASP A 115 11.72 -11.54 -14.52
N GLY A 116 10.75 -10.65 -14.81
CA GLY A 116 9.35 -10.89 -14.46
C GLY A 116 9.05 -10.72 -12.98
N GLN A 117 9.93 -10.07 -12.21
CA GLN A 117 9.73 -9.89 -10.77
C GLN A 117 10.19 -8.52 -10.30
N ILE A 118 9.60 -8.08 -9.18
CA ILE A 118 9.99 -6.87 -8.48
C ILE A 118 11.13 -7.24 -7.53
N HIS A 119 12.28 -6.62 -7.69
CA HIS A 119 13.45 -6.85 -6.85
C HIS A 119 13.64 -5.78 -5.79
N GLU A 120 13.12 -4.59 -6.04
CA GLU A 120 13.20 -3.49 -5.09
C GLU A 120 12.02 -2.56 -5.33
N GLY A 121 11.44 -2.07 -4.24
CA GLY A 121 10.38 -1.08 -4.29
C GLY A 121 10.62 -0.02 -3.23
N ARG A 122 10.65 1.26 -3.64
CA ARG A 122 10.72 2.39 -2.72
C ARG A 122 9.39 3.10 -2.77
N ASN A 123 8.77 3.24 -1.60
CA ASN A 123 7.43 3.80 -1.47
C ASN A 123 7.50 5.12 -0.72
N TYR A 124 6.93 6.15 -1.31
CA TYR A 124 6.89 7.50 -0.75
C TYR A 124 5.44 7.89 -0.56
N MET A 125 5.02 8.00 0.70
CA MET A 125 3.62 8.29 1.04
C MET A 125 3.53 8.81 2.47
N GLU A 126 2.48 9.58 2.74
CA GLU A 126 2.26 10.21 4.05
C GLU A 126 1.48 9.28 4.99
N MET A 127 1.94 8.03 5.13
CA MET A 127 1.24 7.03 5.93
C MET A 127 1.22 7.38 7.42
N GLY A 128 2.31 7.92 7.94
CA GLY A 128 2.38 8.33 9.33
C GLY A 128 1.35 9.39 9.69
N ALA A 129 1.18 10.38 8.80
CA ALA A 129 0.18 11.42 9.01
C ALA A 129 -1.23 10.85 8.97
N LEU A 130 -1.50 9.92 8.06
CA LEU A 130 -2.80 9.27 7.97
C LEU A 130 -3.12 8.49 9.25
N VAL A 131 -2.19 7.66 9.71
CA VAL A 131 -2.37 6.87 10.93
C VAL A 131 -2.58 7.79 12.13
N HIS A 132 -1.83 8.89 12.21
CA HIS A 132 -1.98 9.85 13.29
C HIS A 132 -3.38 10.44 13.33
N ARG A 133 -3.92 10.84 12.16
CA ARG A 133 -5.29 11.38 12.09
C ARG A 133 -6.34 10.36 12.50
N LEU A 134 -6.17 9.11 12.06
CA LEU A 134 -7.10 8.04 12.42
C LEU A 134 -7.07 7.74 13.92
N LYS A 135 -5.88 7.72 14.51
CA LYS A 135 -5.75 7.52 15.97
C LYS A 135 -6.42 8.64 16.76
N ALA A 136 -6.26 9.87 16.33
CA ALA A 136 -6.90 11.01 16.97
C ALA A 136 -8.41 10.89 16.90
N ALA A 137 -8.96 10.49 15.76
CA ALA A 137 -10.39 10.27 15.60
C ALA A 137 -10.90 9.14 16.49
N ALA A 138 -10.14 8.05 16.60
CA ALA A 138 -10.51 6.92 17.47
C ALA A 138 -10.47 7.29 18.94
N ALA A 139 -9.56 8.19 19.34
CA ALA A 139 -9.39 8.60 20.74
C ALA A 139 -10.47 9.56 21.21
N SER A 140 -11.20 10.24 20.30
CA SER A 140 -12.16 11.28 20.64
C SER A 140 -13.56 11.08 20.07
N PRO A 141 -14.10 9.86 20.03
CA PRO A 141 -15.43 9.65 19.45
C PRO A 141 -16.56 10.31 20.26
N LEU A 142 -16.41 10.37 21.58
CA LEU A 142 -17.43 10.99 22.45
C LEU A 142 -17.48 12.51 22.27
N GLU A 143 -16.33 13.15 22.10
CA GLU A 143 -16.28 14.58 21.84
C GLU A 143 -16.97 14.93 20.53
N ALA A 144 -16.73 14.13 19.49
CA ALA A 144 -17.40 14.33 18.22
C ALA A 144 -18.90 14.20 18.34
N THR A 145 -19.39 13.24 19.13
CA THR A 145 -20.81 13.03 19.38
C THR A 145 -21.40 14.21 20.14
N GLN A 146 -20.72 14.68 21.16
CA GLN A 146 -21.18 15.83 21.96
C GLN A 146 -21.26 17.11 21.11
N THR A 147 -20.30 17.30 20.24
CA THR A 147 -20.30 18.45 19.34
C THR A 147 -21.52 18.46 18.42
N LEU A 148 -21.98 17.30 17.99
CA LEU A 148 -23.13 17.18 17.12
C LEU A 148 -24.47 17.30 17.89
N ALA A 149 -24.43 17.03 19.15
CA ALA A 149 -25.62 17.12 19.98
C ALA A 149 -25.93 18.57 20.36
#